data_166c0722fc12f37f104f1c691b629492
#
_entry.id   166c0722fc12f37f104f1c691b629492
#
_cell.length_a   1.000
_cell.length_b   1.000
_cell.length_c   1.000
_cell.angle_alpha   90.00
_cell.angle_beta   90.00
_cell.angle_gamma   90.00
#
_symmetry.space_group_name_H-M   'P 1'
#
loop_
_entity.id
_entity.type
_entity.pdbx_description
1 polymer ?
#
loop_
_entity_poly.entity_id
_entity_poly.type
_entity_poly.pdbx_seq_one_letter_code
_entity_poly.pdbx_strand_id
1 'polypeptide(L)'
;MTYVSESFWHDAVNKATTDLFTFGYKHIIKPNFVFNHRPDEAHDQMTEFCHVVKNVPPLLLAEQLMLDYTDPILETNVMGVDFTTPFGLSAGLDKNCEMPVVLDHAGFGFETVGSTTSRPCPGNAKPWFHRLPEYDSMMVHVGLANIGSDKVIERAEKAWTQARQMQL
;
A
#
# COMPACT_ATOMS: atom_id res chain seq x y z
N MET A 1 -12.61 -15.96 -32.92
CA MET A 1 -11.35 -15.27 -33.28
C MET A 1 -11.12 -13.93 -32.53
N THR A 2 -12.00 -13.51 -31.65
CA THR A 2 -11.97 -12.22 -30.92
C THR A 2 -11.29 -12.28 -29.57
N TYR A 3 -11.15 -13.45 -28.96
CA TYR A 3 -10.59 -13.61 -27.61
C TYR A 3 -9.08 -13.31 -27.51
N VAL A 4 -8.32 -13.55 -28.57
CA VAL A 4 -6.86 -13.33 -28.59
C VAL A 4 -6.48 -11.85 -28.73
N SER A 5 -7.36 -11.01 -29.25
CA SER A 5 -7.05 -9.57 -29.45
C SER A 5 -7.20 -8.75 -28.16
N GLU A 6 -8.18 -9.07 -27.32
CA GLU A 6 -8.39 -8.33 -26.06
C GLU A 6 -7.29 -8.64 -25.03
N SER A 7 -6.90 -9.90 -24.89
CA SER A 7 -5.80 -10.28 -24.02
C SER A 7 -4.46 -9.64 -24.44
N PHE A 8 -4.17 -9.58 -25.74
CA PHE A 8 -2.94 -8.99 -26.24
C PHE A 8 -2.80 -7.50 -25.91
N TRP A 9 -3.86 -6.72 -26.11
CA TRP A 9 -3.83 -5.28 -25.78
C TRP A 9 -3.77 -5.05 -24.28
N HIS A 10 -4.47 -5.86 -23.50
CA HIS A 10 -4.43 -5.80 -22.04
C HIS A 10 -3.02 -6.10 -21.51
N ASP A 11 -2.38 -7.16 -22.00
CA ASP A 11 -1.01 -7.51 -21.61
C ASP A 11 0.00 -6.44 -22.04
N ALA A 12 -0.18 -5.84 -23.22
CA ALA A 12 0.69 -4.79 -23.72
C ALA A 12 0.58 -3.51 -22.88
N VAL A 13 -0.64 -3.12 -22.47
CA VAL A 13 -0.87 -1.97 -21.59
C VAL A 13 -0.29 -2.21 -20.22
N ASN A 14 -0.55 -3.37 -19.61
CA ASN A 14 -0.02 -3.73 -18.30
C ASN A 14 1.51 -3.75 -18.29
N LYS A 15 2.11 -4.31 -19.33
CA LYS A 15 3.57 -4.30 -19.48
C LYS A 15 4.11 -2.87 -19.60
N ALA A 16 3.50 -2.03 -20.43
CA ALA A 16 3.94 -0.64 -20.59
C ALA A 16 3.82 0.16 -19.29
N THR A 17 2.72 -0.03 -18.54
CA THR A 17 2.51 0.60 -17.23
C THR A 17 3.56 0.13 -16.23
N THR A 18 3.81 -1.18 -16.17
CA THR A 18 4.83 -1.76 -15.28
C THR A 18 6.23 -1.25 -15.61
N ASP A 19 6.58 -1.18 -16.89
CA ASP A 19 7.88 -0.69 -17.37
C ASP A 19 8.04 0.81 -17.02
N LEU A 20 7.00 1.62 -17.24
CA LEU A 20 6.99 3.04 -16.88
C LEU A 20 7.13 3.26 -15.38
N PHE A 21 6.37 2.50 -14.58
CA PHE A 21 6.43 2.57 -13.12
C PHE A 21 7.81 2.15 -12.59
N THR A 22 8.34 1.06 -13.12
CA THR A 22 9.68 0.57 -12.79
C THR A 22 10.76 1.59 -13.14
N PHE A 23 10.66 2.21 -14.31
CA PHE A 23 11.58 3.28 -14.73
C PHE A 23 11.48 4.49 -13.80
N GLY A 24 10.27 4.99 -13.53
CA GLY A 24 10.02 6.10 -12.63
C GLY A 24 10.52 5.83 -11.22
N TYR A 25 10.23 4.63 -10.69
CA TYR A 25 10.75 4.23 -9.38
C TYR A 25 12.28 4.20 -9.34
N LYS A 26 12.93 3.53 -10.30
CA LYS A 26 14.38 3.36 -10.30
C LYS A 26 15.15 4.66 -10.51
N HIS A 27 14.66 5.56 -11.38
CA HIS A 27 15.40 6.72 -11.83
C HIS A 27 14.95 8.04 -11.18
N ILE A 28 13.75 8.10 -10.63
CA ILE A 28 13.18 9.31 -10.03
C ILE A 28 12.93 9.13 -8.53
N ILE A 29 12.09 8.17 -8.16
CA ILE A 29 11.65 8.01 -6.77
C ILE A 29 12.78 7.50 -5.88
N LYS A 30 13.40 6.40 -6.28
CA LYS A 30 14.47 5.75 -5.50
C LYS A 30 15.64 6.68 -5.19
N PRO A 31 16.28 7.38 -6.16
CA PRO A 31 17.40 8.26 -5.87
C PRO A 31 17.00 9.53 -5.13
N ASN A 32 15.84 10.11 -5.41
CA ASN A 32 15.47 11.42 -4.87
C ASN A 32 14.70 11.34 -3.54
N PHE A 33 13.87 10.33 -3.35
CA PHE A 33 13.09 10.18 -2.14
C PHE A 33 13.62 9.10 -1.20
N VAL A 34 13.93 7.90 -1.74
CA VAL A 34 14.29 6.77 -0.89
C VAL A 34 15.71 6.93 -0.35
N PHE A 35 16.68 7.32 -1.20
CA PHE A 35 18.09 7.39 -0.77
C PHE A 35 18.52 8.74 -0.20
N ASN A 36 17.88 9.84 -0.57
CA ASN A 36 18.23 11.16 -0.04
C ASN A 36 17.62 11.44 1.34
N HIS A 37 16.63 10.65 1.76
CA HIS A 37 16.01 10.79 3.07
C HIS A 37 16.38 9.61 3.96
N ARG A 38 16.38 9.85 5.27
CA ARG A 38 16.45 8.75 6.23
C ARG A 38 15.23 7.85 6.06
N PRO A 39 15.34 6.53 6.29
CA PRO A 39 14.22 5.61 6.06
C PRO A 39 12.95 5.99 6.81
N ASP A 40 13.07 6.50 8.04
CA ASP A 40 11.94 7.00 8.84
C ASP A 40 11.23 8.17 8.15
N GLU A 41 11.99 9.12 7.63
CA GLU A 41 11.46 10.28 6.91
C GLU A 41 10.76 9.87 5.61
N ALA A 42 11.34 8.91 4.87
CA ALA A 42 10.72 8.37 3.67
C ALA A 42 9.39 7.66 3.97
N HIS A 43 9.31 6.93 5.08
CA HIS A 43 8.08 6.31 5.54
C HIS A 43 7.02 7.36 5.93
N ASP A 44 7.41 8.36 6.71
CA ASP A 44 6.51 9.43 7.15
C ASP A 44 5.97 10.23 5.94
N GLN A 45 6.82 10.51 4.94
CA GLN A 45 6.41 11.16 3.68
C GLN A 45 5.45 10.30 2.85
N MET A 46 5.67 8.97 2.79
CA MET A 46 4.76 8.06 2.09
C MET A 46 3.39 8.05 2.75
N THR A 47 3.34 8.02 4.08
CA THR A 47 2.09 8.11 4.83
C THR A 47 1.35 9.41 4.55
N GLU A 48 2.06 10.54 4.55
CA GLU A 48 1.48 11.85 4.22
C GLU A 48 0.98 11.91 2.77
N PHE A 49 1.73 11.36 1.83
CA PHE A 49 1.29 11.25 0.43
C PHE A 49 -0.02 10.44 0.32
N CYS A 50 -0.13 9.30 1.00
CA CYS A 50 -1.37 8.53 1.05
C CYS A 50 -2.53 9.33 1.67
N HIS A 51 -2.26 10.16 2.67
CA HIS A 51 -3.27 11.07 3.23
C HIS A 51 -3.78 12.10 2.22
N VAL A 52 -2.92 12.59 1.33
CA VAL A 52 -3.35 13.50 0.24
C VAL A 52 -4.16 12.71 -0.79
N VAL A 53 -3.65 11.59 -1.28
CA VAL A 53 -4.27 10.80 -2.35
C VAL A 53 -5.67 10.35 -1.98
N LYS A 54 -5.88 9.80 -0.77
CA LYS A 54 -7.20 9.32 -0.34
C LYS A 54 -8.29 10.40 -0.28
N ASN A 55 -7.90 11.66 -0.18
CA ASN A 55 -8.83 12.80 -0.11
C ASN A 55 -9.02 13.50 -1.47
N VAL A 56 -8.40 13.01 -2.54
CA VAL A 56 -8.46 13.60 -3.88
C VAL A 56 -8.96 12.54 -4.87
N PRO A 57 -10.29 12.41 -5.09
CA PRO A 57 -10.87 11.34 -5.90
C PRO A 57 -10.25 11.17 -7.30
N PRO A 58 -9.86 12.22 -8.04
CA PRO A 58 -9.17 12.04 -9.32
C PRO A 58 -7.82 11.33 -9.21
N LEU A 59 -7.09 11.47 -8.08
CA LEU A 59 -5.83 10.78 -7.86
C LEU A 59 -6.05 9.29 -7.54
N LEU A 60 -7.06 8.98 -6.73
CA LEU A 60 -7.46 7.58 -6.47
C LEU A 60 -7.88 6.88 -7.75
N LEU A 61 -8.69 7.54 -8.59
CA LEU A 61 -9.08 6.98 -9.87
C LEU A 61 -7.87 6.75 -10.79
N ALA A 62 -6.94 7.70 -10.83
CA ALA A 62 -5.72 7.55 -11.63
C ALA A 62 -4.86 6.38 -11.10
N GLU A 63 -4.73 6.24 -9.79
CA GLU A 63 -4.04 5.12 -9.15
C GLU A 63 -4.68 3.79 -9.53
N GLN A 64 -5.99 3.67 -9.39
CA GLN A 64 -6.75 2.46 -9.74
C GLN A 64 -6.56 2.09 -11.22
N LEU A 65 -6.69 3.04 -12.12
CA LEU A 65 -6.50 2.79 -13.56
C LEU A 65 -5.07 2.37 -13.94
N MET A 66 -4.09 2.74 -13.13
CA MET A 66 -2.68 2.43 -13.37
C MET A 66 -2.20 1.16 -12.69
N LEU A 67 -2.72 0.84 -11.50
CA LEU A 67 -2.15 -0.18 -10.63
C LEU A 67 -3.10 -1.35 -10.37
N ASP A 68 -4.43 -1.14 -10.42
CA ASP A 68 -5.39 -2.20 -10.15
C ASP A 68 -5.42 -3.19 -11.33
N TYR A 69 -5.12 -4.44 -11.00
CA TYR A 69 -5.20 -5.56 -11.92
C TYR A 69 -6.20 -6.59 -11.39
N THR A 70 -7.30 -6.72 -12.08
CA THR A 70 -8.34 -7.69 -11.74
C THR A 70 -8.40 -8.80 -12.80
N ASP A 71 -8.39 -10.06 -12.34
CA ASP A 71 -8.60 -11.24 -13.17
C ASP A 71 -9.40 -12.25 -12.33
N PRO A 72 -10.50 -12.81 -12.85
CA PRO A 72 -11.30 -13.80 -12.13
C PRO A 72 -10.49 -15.02 -11.64
N ILE A 73 -9.37 -15.34 -12.27
CA ILE A 73 -8.49 -16.43 -11.82
C ILE A 73 -7.81 -16.14 -10.47
N LEU A 74 -7.72 -14.85 -10.09
CA LEU A 74 -7.11 -14.41 -8.84
C LEU A 74 -8.12 -14.39 -7.68
N GLU A 75 -9.41 -14.45 -7.99
CA GLU A 75 -10.44 -14.46 -6.95
C GLU A 75 -10.29 -15.70 -6.06
N THR A 76 -10.35 -15.49 -4.77
CA THR A 76 -10.22 -16.58 -3.80
C THR A 76 -11.13 -16.37 -2.60
N ASN A 77 -11.65 -17.48 -2.05
CA ASN A 77 -12.42 -17.47 -0.81
C ASN A 77 -11.62 -18.15 0.30
N VAL A 78 -11.41 -17.42 1.38
CA VAL A 78 -10.73 -17.95 2.56
C VAL A 78 -11.64 -17.79 3.77
N MET A 79 -12.04 -18.88 4.38
CA MET A 79 -12.89 -18.92 5.58
C MET A 79 -14.22 -18.14 5.43
N GLY A 80 -14.79 -18.14 4.21
CA GLY A 80 -16.04 -17.43 3.92
C GLY A 80 -15.89 -15.95 3.59
N VAL A 81 -14.67 -15.45 3.45
CA VAL A 81 -14.37 -14.09 2.99
C VAL A 81 -13.86 -14.17 1.55
N ASP A 82 -14.48 -13.41 0.66
CA ASP A 82 -14.09 -13.31 -0.74
C ASP A 82 -13.01 -12.23 -0.90
N PHE A 83 -11.95 -12.57 -1.63
CA PHE A 83 -10.85 -11.67 -1.99
C PHE A 83 -10.76 -11.57 -3.51
N THR A 84 -10.63 -10.36 -4.03
CA THR A 84 -10.45 -10.10 -5.47
C THR A 84 -9.09 -10.56 -5.97
N THR A 85 -8.09 -10.61 -5.07
CA THR A 85 -6.75 -11.11 -5.35
C THR A 85 -6.13 -11.72 -4.09
N PRO A 86 -5.28 -12.76 -4.21
CA PRO A 86 -4.56 -13.33 -3.09
C PRO A 86 -3.35 -12.49 -2.64
N PHE A 87 -3.07 -11.39 -3.32
CA PHE A 87 -1.96 -10.51 -3.00
C PHE A 87 -2.40 -9.44 -2.01
N GLY A 88 -1.72 -9.40 -0.87
CA GLY A 88 -1.99 -8.43 0.18
C GLY A 88 -0.74 -7.74 0.69
N LEU A 89 -0.92 -6.60 1.33
CA LEU A 89 0.17 -5.91 2.01
C LEU A 89 0.40 -6.53 3.39
N SER A 90 1.64 -6.95 3.65
CA SER A 90 2.02 -7.44 4.98
C SER A 90 2.24 -6.29 5.97
N ALA A 91 2.10 -6.60 7.27
CA ALA A 91 2.35 -5.66 8.35
C ALA A 91 3.75 -5.01 8.25
N GLY A 92 3.81 -3.72 8.57
CA GLY A 92 5.07 -2.97 8.63
C GLY A 92 5.06 -1.65 7.89
N LEU A 93 4.44 -1.55 6.73
CA LEU A 93 4.27 -0.28 6.03
C LEU A 93 3.21 0.57 6.71
N ASP A 94 1.99 0.08 6.82
CA ASP A 94 0.92 0.76 7.57
C ASP A 94 0.85 0.30 9.01
N LYS A 95 1.35 1.13 9.92
CA LYS A 95 1.37 0.81 11.35
C LYS A 95 0.06 1.10 12.06
N ASN A 96 -0.70 2.05 11.55
CA ASN A 96 -1.82 2.64 12.26
C ASN A 96 -3.11 2.71 11.44
N CYS A 97 -3.25 1.90 10.38
CA CYS A 97 -4.42 1.89 9.51
C CYS A 97 -4.67 3.26 8.84
N GLU A 98 -3.64 3.77 8.16
CA GLU A 98 -3.67 5.09 7.51
C GLU A 98 -3.84 5.01 6.00
N MET A 99 -3.52 3.85 5.41
CA MET A 99 -3.40 3.63 3.97
C MET A 99 -4.48 2.75 3.32
N PRO A 100 -5.45 2.12 4.02
CA PRO A 100 -6.31 1.08 3.42
C PRO A 100 -7.01 1.53 2.15
N VAL A 101 -7.51 2.77 2.10
CA VAL A 101 -8.22 3.30 0.92
C VAL A 101 -7.29 3.40 -0.31
N VAL A 102 -6.05 3.82 -0.12
CA VAL A 102 -5.06 3.93 -1.19
C VAL A 102 -4.62 2.54 -1.64
N LEU A 103 -4.41 1.62 -0.72
CA LEU A 103 -3.99 0.25 -1.03
C LEU A 103 -5.08 -0.56 -1.75
N ASP A 104 -6.35 -0.33 -1.42
CA ASP A 104 -7.48 -0.91 -2.15
C ASP A 104 -7.47 -0.49 -3.62
N HIS A 105 -7.28 0.82 -3.89
CA HIS A 105 -7.16 1.35 -5.25
C HIS A 105 -5.86 0.94 -5.97
N ALA A 106 -4.82 0.59 -5.21
CA ALA A 106 -3.58 0.04 -5.76
C ALA A 106 -3.66 -1.47 -6.08
N GLY A 107 -4.83 -2.10 -5.93
CA GLY A 107 -5.09 -3.49 -6.29
C GLY A 107 -4.66 -4.52 -5.25
N PHE A 108 -4.49 -4.13 -3.99
CA PHE A 108 -4.28 -5.10 -2.91
C PHE A 108 -5.61 -5.70 -2.46
N GLY A 109 -5.71 -7.03 -2.42
CA GLY A 109 -6.91 -7.74 -1.95
C GLY A 109 -7.12 -7.66 -0.44
N PHE A 110 -6.07 -7.40 0.33
CA PHE A 110 -6.15 -7.21 1.78
C PHE A 110 -4.90 -6.51 2.32
N GLU A 111 -5.02 -6.02 3.52
CA GLU A 111 -3.92 -5.41 4.27
C GLU A 111 -3.83 -6.00 5.67
N THR A 112 -2.60 -6.21 6.13
CA THR A 112 -2.31 -6.48 7.53
C THR A 112 -1.67 -5.24 8.15
N VAL A 113 -2.42 -4.54 8.97
CA VAL A 113 -1.90 -3.37 9.70
C VAL A 113 -0.90 -3.78 10.79
N GLY A 114 -0.13 -2.82 11.28
CA GLY A 114 0.84 -3.05 12.36
C GLY A 114 0.18 -3.54 13.65
N SER A 115 0.95 -4.24 14.47
CA SER A 115 0.48 -4.71 15.79
C SER A 115 0.06 -3.55 16.66
N THR A 116 -1.13 -3.65 17.24
CA THR A 116 -1.69 -2.63 18.14
C THR A 116 -1.75 -3.13 19.56
N THR A 117 -1.62 -2.21 20.50
CA THR A 117 -1.77 -2.45 21.94
C THR A 117 -3.01 -1.72 22.47
N SER A 118 -3.54 -2.14 23.61
CA SER A 118 -4.74 -1.51 24.20
C SER A 118 -4.55 -0.02 24.48
N ARG A 119 -3.32 0.40 24.76
CA ARG A 119 -2.93 1.80 24.95
C ARG A 119 -1.91 2.20 23.90
N PRO A 120 -1.80 3.49 23.55
CA PRO A 120 -0.74 3.98 22.67
C PRO A 120 0.65 3.58 23.19
N CYS A 121 1.50 3.11 22.27
CA CYS A 121 2.88 2.78 22.55
C CYS A 121 3.79 3.65 21.69
N PRO A 122 4.71 4.44 22.24
CA PRO A 122 5.59 5.31 21.47
C PRO A 122 6.66 4.52 20.68
N GLY A 123 6.89 3.26 21.05
CA GLY A 123 7.98 2.46 20.50
C GLY A 123 9.35 2.90 21.02
N ASN A 124 10.38 2.46 20.34
CA ASN A 124 11.77 2.82 20.65
C ASN A 124 12.09 4.24 20.17
N ALA A 125 13.22 4.78 20.62
CA ALA A 125 13.72 6.05 20.10
C ALA A 125 14.07 5.92 18.60
N LYS A 126 13.69 6.92 17.78
CA LYS A 126 14.09 6.98 16.37
C LYS A 126 15.61 7.21 16.25
N PRO A 127 16.29 6.70 15.19
CA PRO A 127 15.73 6.10 13.99
C PRO A 127 15.29 4.65 14.20
N TRP A 128 14.15 4.29 13.61
CA TRP A 128 13.62 2.92 13.65
C TRP A 128 14.17 2.02 12.57
N PHE A 129 14.62 2.62 11.46
CA PHE A 129 15.08 1.90 10.27
C PHE A 129 16.52 2.30 9.95
N HIS A 130 17.36 1.29 9.68
CA HIS A 130 18.75 1.47 9.26
C HIS A 130 18.98 0.67 7.99
N ARG A 131 19.32 1.37 6.88
CA ARG A 131 19.70 0.69 5.64
C ARG A 131 21.11 0.15 5.77
N LEU A 132 21.30 -1.05 5.23
CA LEU A 132 22.56 -1.74 5.13
C LEU A 132 22.84 -2.03 3.64
N PRO A 133 23.24 -1.00 2.85
CA PRO A 133 23.34 -1.12 1.39
C PRO A 133 24.34 -2.19 0.93
N GLU A 134 25.41 -2.38 1.68
CA GLU A 134 26.41 -3.40 1.40
C GLU A 134 25.91 -4.84 1.53
N TYR A 135 24.76 -5.03 2.18
CA TYR A 135 24.10 -6.32 2.37
C TYR A 135 22.72 -6.40 1.70
N ASP A 136 22.37 -5.41 0.87
CA ASP A 136 21.02 -5.26 0.29
C ASP A 136 19.90 -5.47 1.34
N SER A 137 20.11 -4.95 2.55
CA SER A 137 19.28 -5.26 3.71
C SER A 137 18.90 -4.01 4.51
N MET A 138 18.00 -4.20 5.45
CA MET A 138 17.55 -3.16 6.39
C MET A 138 17.33 -3.73 7.78
N MET A 139 17.86 -3.07 8.79
CA MET A 139 17.58 -3.36 10.20
C MET A 139 16.39 -2.52 10.67
N VAL A 140 15.48 -3.14 11.42
CA VAL A 140 14.25 -2.52 11.93
C VAL A 140 14.18 -2.64 13.44
N HIS A 141 13.90 -1.51 14.13
CA HIS A 141 13.84 -1.44 15.61
C HIS A 141 12.72 -0.53 16.08
N VAL A 142 11.49 -0.79 15.67
CA VAL A 142 10.32 0.08 15.94
C VAL A 142 9.82 -0.02 17.40
N GLY A 143 9.80 -1.22 17.97
CA GLY A 143 9.34 -1.42 19.36
C GLY A 143 7.84 -1.25 19.57
N LEU A 144 7.02 -1.82 18.67
CA LEU A 144 5.54 -1.80 18.73
C LEU A 144 4.93 -0.39 18.73
N ALA A 145 5.56 0.60 18.11
CA ALA A 145 5.00 1.95 18.00
C ALA A 145 3.60 1.92 17.36
N ASN A 146 2.59 2.39 18.09
CA ASN A 146 1.20 2.45 17.62
C ASN A 146 0.39 3.47 18.43
N ILE A 147 -0.76 3.87 17.89
CA ILE A 147 -1.66 4.88 18.51
C ILE A 147 -2.71 4.30 19.43
N GLY A 148 -2.67 3.00 19.70
CA GLY A 148 -3.64 2.27 20.52
C GLY A 148 -4.80 1.71 19.70
N SER A 149 -5.37 0.59 20.19
CA SER A 149 -6.40 -0.18 19.46
C SER A 149 -7.65 0.65 19.12
N ASP A 150 -8.12 1.48 20.05
CA ASP A 150 -9.36 2.25 19.85
C ASP A 150 -9.26 3.15 18.61
N LYS A 151 -8.15 3.86 18.45
CA LYS A 151 -7.92 4.73 17.30
C LYS A 151 -7.67 3.95 16.00
N VAL A 152 -7.00 2.80 16.07
CA VAL A 152 -6.78 1.96 14.90
C VAL A 152 -8.10 1.37 14.42
N ILE A 153 -8.96 0.90 15.32
CA ILE A 153 -10.32 0.39 14.99
C ILE A 153 -11.16 1.51 14.37
N GLU A 154 -11.18 2.70 14.97
CA GLU A 154 -11.89 3.87 14.41
C GLU A 154 -11.44 4.18 12.97
N ARG A 155 -10.13 4.10 12.69
CA ARG A 155 -9.59 4.32 11.34
C ARG A 155 -10.01 3.21 10.38
N ALA A 156 -9.97 1.95 10.82
CA ALA A 156 -10.40 0.82 10.02
C ALA A 156 -11.89 0.92 9.64
N GLU A 157 -12.76 1.29 10.58
CA GLU A 157 -14.18 1.50 10.34
C GLU A 157 -14.44 2.64 9.34
N LYS A 158 -13.70 3.74 9.45
CA LYS A 158 -13.79 4.86 8.50
C LYS A 158 -13.33 4.46 7.10
N ALA A 159 -12.19 3.76 6.99
CA ALA A 159 -11.69 3.26 5.72
C ALA A 159 -12.67 2.29 5.06
N TRP A 160 -13.22 1.35 5.81
CA TRP A 160 -14.26 0.42 5.36
C TRP A 160 -15.51 1.14 4.83
N THR A 161 -15.97 2.17 5.55
CA THR A 161 -17.14 2.96 5.15
C THR A 161 -16.85 3.73 3.87
N GLN A 162 -15.68 4.34 3.76
CA GLN A 162 -15.25 5.09 2.58
C GLN A 162 -15.13 4.18 1.35
N ALA A 163 -14.48 3.03 1.48
CA ALA A 163 -14.34 2.06 0.39
C ALA A 163 -15.70 1.62 -0.16
N ARG A 164 -16.67 1.34 0.72
CA ARG A 164 -18.04 0.98 0.30
C ARG A 164 -18.79 2.09 -0.43
N GLN A 165 -18.56 3.35 -0.07
CA GLN A 165 -19.19 4.50 -0.72
C GLN A 165 -18.62 4.77 -2.12
N MET A 166 -17.39 4.34 -2.37
CA MET A 166 -16.72 4.55 -3.67
C MET A 166 -16.96 3.42 -4.66
N GLN A 167 -17.45 2.25 -4.19
CA GLN A 167 -17.86 1.13 -5.04
C GLN A 167 -19.30 1.24 -5.56
N LEU A 168 -20.07 2.25 -5.16
CA LEU A 168 -21.44 2.56 -5.60
C LEU A 168 -21.43 3.63 -6.69
#